data_a29ef3da10565dad28333df6138dee9c
#
_entry.id   a29ef3da10565dad28333df6138dee9c
#
_cell.length_a   1.000
_cell.length_b   1.000
_cell.length_c   1.000
_cell.angle_alpha   90.00
_cell.angle_beta   90.00
_cell.angle_gamma   90.00
#
_symmetry.space_group_name_H-M   'P 1'
#
loop_
_entity.id
_entity.type
_entity.pdbx_description
1 polymer ?
#
loop_
_entity_poly.entity_id
_entity_poly.type
_entity_poly.pdbx_seq_one_letter_code
_entity_poly.pdbx_strand_id
1 'polypeptide(L)'
;MTLTYSEIMVRYGELSTKGKNRMRFINKLRNNIKDVLSIYPEVKVTFDRDRGHIYLNDTDYEPVAESLKQIFGIQAFSPVYKFEKDVEVLKKAVQDIMTGLYRDGLTFKVTAKRSDHDFVLDSRELNLTLGNAVFDVLPDIKAQMKGPDVNLKVEIRAEAAY
;
A
#
# COMPACT_ATOMS: atom_id res chain seq x y z
N MET A 1 -18.87 7.57 0.39
CA MET A 1 -18.33 6.35 0.98
C MET A 1 -16.96 6.64 1.57
N THR A 2 -16.78 6.37 2.84
CA THR A 2 -15.50 6.61 3.50
C THR A 2 -14.59 5.40 3.28
N LEU A 3 -13.43 5.63 2.70
CA LEU A 3 -12.43 4.58 2.52
C LEU A 3 -11.61 4.44 3.79
N THR A 4 -11.44 3.20 4.24
CA THR A 4 -10.60 2.90 5.40
C THR A 4 -9.44 2.00 4.97
N TYR A 5 -8.26 2.23 5.55
CA TYR A 5 -7.11 1.38 5.28
C TYR A 5 -7.31 0.01 5.91
N SER A 6 -6.97 -1.04 5.17
CA SER A 6 -7.09 -2.41 5.66
C SER A 6 -5.82 -2.90 6.35
N GLU A 7 -4.68 -2.43 5.88
CA GLU A 7 -3.39 -2.84 6.44
C GLU A 7 -2.32 -1.77 6.23
N ILE A 8 -1.19 -1.93 6.91
CA ILE A 8 0.01 -1.13 6.70
C ILE A 8 1.09 -2.09 6.21
N MET A 9 1.73 -1.75 5.09
CA MET A 9 2.86 -2.50 4.57
C MET A 9 4.14 -1.85 5.06
N VAL A 10 5.02 -2.65 5.68
CA VAL A 10 6.29 -2.20 6.23
C VAL A 10 7.42 -2.67 5.33
N ARG A 11 8.30 -1.74 4.95
CA ARG A 11 9.52 -2.05 4.23
C ARG A 11 10.70 -1.99 5.19
N TYR A 12 11.55 -3.01 5.12
CA TYR A 12 12.77 -3.03 5.92
C TYR A 12 13.79 -2.07 5.34
N GLY A 13 14.70 -1.60 6.18
CA GLY A 13 15.87 -0.90 5.73
C GLY A 13 16.76 -1.81 4.88
N GLU A 14 17.67 -1.21 4.11
CA GLU A 14 18.59 -1.99 3.31
C GLU A 14 19.42 -2.91 4.19
N LEU A 15 19.31 -4.22 3.95
CA LEU A 15 20.01 -5.22 4.72
C LEU A 15 21.19 -5.71 3.88
N SER A 16 22.39 -5.33 4.29
CA SER A 16 23.62 -5.78 3.66
C SER A 16 23.96 -7.22 4.03
N THR A 17 23.34 -7.75 5.07
CA THR A 17 23.59 -9.12 5.54
C THR A 17 22.58 -10.10 4.94
N LYS A 18 23.04 -11.32 4.65
CA LYS A 18 22.22 -12.40 4.09
C LYS A 18 22.13 -13.56 5.09
N GLY A 19 21.15 -14.44 4.89
CA GLY A 19 21.00 -15.67 5.67
C GLY A 19 20.49 -15.44 7.08
N LYS A 20 21.16 -16.07 8.06
CA LYS A 20 20.70 -16.08 9.45
C LYS A 20 20.63 -14.68 10.08
N ASN A 21 21.56 -13.80 9.74
CA ASN A 21 21.58 -12.44 10.29
C ASN A 21 20.38 -11.63 9.83
N ARG A 22 19.98 -11.81 8.57
CA ARG A 22 18.77 -11.16 8.04
C ARG A 22 17.53 -11.61 8.79
N MET A 23 17.39 -12.91 9.03
CA MET A 23 16.22 -13.44 9.75
C MET A 23 16.20 -13.00 11.21
N ARG A 24 17.34 -12.91 11.86
CA ARG A 24 17.44 -12.37 13.22
C ARG A 24 16.95 -10.93 13.28
N PHE A 25 17.35 -10.11 12.31
CA PHE A 25 16.94 -8.72 12.23
C PHE A 25 15.44 -8.62 12.03
N ILE A 26 14.89 -9.37 11.09
CA ILE A 26 13.46 -9.38 10.80
C ILE A 26 12.65 -9.83 12.01
N ASN A 27 13.08 -10.87 12.69
CA ASN A 27 12.40 -11.39 13.88
C ASN A 27 12.43 -10.36 15.01
N LYS A 28 13.56 -9.69 15.22
CA LYS A 28 13.68 -8.64 16.23
C LYS A 28 12.77 -7.47 15.90
N LEU A 29 12.74 -7.03 14.65
CA LEU A 29 11.87 -5.95 14.22
C LEU A 29 10.40 -6.31 14.40
N ARG A 30 10.02 -7.54 14.01
CA ARG A 30 8.66 -8.03 14.22
C ARG A 30 8.26 -7.97 15.70
N ASN A 31 9.14 -8.45 16.58
CA ASN A 31 8.86 -8.47 18.01
C ASN A 31 8.72 -7.06 18.56
N ASN A 32 9.56 -6.13 18.13
CA ASN A 32 9.49 -4.72 18.52
C ASN A 32 8.17 -4.10 18.09
N ILE A 33 7.73 -4.38 16.87
CA ILE A 33 6.45 -3.88 16.36
C ILE A 33 5.30 -4.46 17.17
N LYS A 34 5.33 -5.77 17.42
CA LYS A 34 4.29 -6.43 18.23
C LYS A 34 4.20 -5.83 19.63
N ASP A 35 5.34 -5.56 20.26
CA ASP A 35 5.37 -4.96 21.60
C ASP A 35 4.78 -3.57 21.60
N VAL A 36 5.18 -2.74 20.66
CA VAL A 36 4.68 -1.35 20.53
C VAL A 36 3.18 -1.33 20.25
N LEU A 37 2.70 -2.25 19.40
CA LEU A 37 1.29 -2.31 19.01
C LEU A 37 0.43 -3.17 19.91
N SER A 38 0.98 -3.67 21.02
CA SER A 38 0.24 -4.51 21.99
C SER A 38 -0.96 -3.81 22.62
N ILE A 39 -0.97 -2.46 22.62
CA ILE A 39 -2.11 -1.67 23.09
C ILE A 39 -3.31 -1.73 22.15
N TYR A 40 -3.13 -2.26 20.93
CA TYR A 40 -4.19 -2.41 19.93
C TYR A 40 -4.50 -3.90 19.74
N PRO A 41 -5.44 -4.47 20.53
CA PRO A 41 -5.63 -5.93 20.54
C PRO A 41 -6.13 -6.52 19.23
N GLU A 42 -6.78 -5.73 18.39
CA GLU A 42 -7.32 -6.19 17.11
C GLU A 42 -6.26 -6.26 15.99
N VAL A 43 -5.14 -5.57 16.18
CA VAL A 43 -4.09 -5.51 15.16
C VAL A 43 -3.32 -6.81 15.11
N LYS A 44 -3.11 -7.34 13.90
CA LYS A 44 -2.31 -8.53 13.65
C LYS A 44 -1.07 -8.16 12.86
N VAL A 45 0.04 -8.79 13.16
CA VAL A 45 1.33 -8.54 12.53
C VAL A 45 1.87 -9.83 11.95
N THR A 46 2.19 -9.82 10.64
CA THR A 46 2.86 -10.93 9.98
C THR A 46 4.04 -10.39 9.20
N PHE A 47 5.13 -11.16 9.15
CA PHE A 47 6.33 -10.77 8.42
C PHE A 47 6.75 -11.89 7.49
N ASP A 48 7.09 -11.52 6.27
CA ASP A 48 7.73 -12.42 5.35
C ASP A 48 9.18 -11.97 5.10
N ARG A 49 9.82 -12.59 4.13
CA ARG A 49 11.22 -12.33 3.83
C ARG A 49 11.49 -10.93 3.30
N ASP A 50 10.50 -10.33 2.64
CA ASP A 50 10.66 -9.07 1.91
C ASP A 50 9.99 -7.89 2.58
N ARG A 51 8.88 -8.12 3.27
CA ARG A 51 8.10 -7.03 3.86
C ARG A 51 7.28 -7.51 5.04
N GLY A 52 6.85 -6.56 5.87
CA GLY A 52 5.92 -6.81 6.97
C GLY A 52 4.52 -6.33 6.63
N HIS A 53 3.53 -6.98 7.22
CA HIS A 53 2.12 -6.62 7.06
C HIS A 53 1.49 -6.43 8.43
N ILE A 54 0.84 -5.30 8.62
CA ILE A 54 0.12 -4.99 9.85
C ILE A 54 -1.35 -4.86 9.49
N TYR A 55 -2.16 -5.84 9.88
CA TYR A 55 -3.60 -5.86 9.60
C TYR A 55 -4.32 -5.07 10.67
N LEU A 56 -4.98 -4.00 10.26
CA LEU A 56 -5.61 -3.06 11.21
C LEU A 56 -6.88 -3.62 11.85
N ASN A 57 -7.65 -4.44 11.13
CA ASN A 57 -8.87 -5.07 11.65
C ASN A 57 -9.77 -4.06 12.37
N ASP A 58 -10.12 -2.98 11.67
CA ASP A 58 -10.96 -1.87 12.14
C ASP A 58 -10.30 -0.95 13.18
N THR A 59 -9.01 -1.12 13.45
CA THR A 59 -8.24 -0.18 14.28
C THR A 59 -7.90 1.06 13.45
N ASP A 60 -7.96 2.24 14.06
CA ASP A 60 -7.63 3.49 13.38
C ASP A 60 -6.17 3.52 12.92
N TYR A 61 -5.96 3.96 11.69
CA TYR A 61 -4.62 4.03 11.08
C TYR A 61 -3.70 5.03 11.79
N GLU A 62 -4.21 6.23 12.09
CA GLU A 62 -3.35 7.33 12.58
C GLU A 62 -2.56 7.01 13.85
N PRO A 63 -3.17 6.48 14.92
CA PRO A 63 -2.39 6.16 16.12
C PRO A 63 -1.39 5.03 15.89
N VAL A 64 -1.74 4.04 15.06
CA VAL A 64 -0.82 2.96 14.73
C VAL A 64 0.37 3.50 13.94
N ALA A 65 0.13 4.37 12.96
CA ALA A 65 1.19 4.99 12.17
C ALA A 65 2.14 5.82 13.04
N GLU A 66 1.61 6.59 13.98
CA GLU A 66 2.43 7.37 14.90
C GLU A 66 3.33 6.48 15.75
N SER A 67 2.82 5.34 16.21
CA SER A 67 3.60 4.36 16.95
C SER A 67 4.74 3.79 16.10
N LEU A 68 4.49 3.52 14.82
CA LEU A 68 5.49 2.96 13.91
C LEU A 68 6.64 3.92 13.62
N LYS A 69 6.38 5.21 13.61
CA LYS A 69 7.42 6.23 13.34
C LYS A 69 8.57 6.18 14.35
N GLN A 70 8.37 5.64 15.52
CA GLN A 70 9.35 5.58 16.59
C GLN A 70 10.17 4.28 16.60
N ILE A 71 9.87 3.36 15.69
CA ILE A 71 10.54 2.06 15.67
C ILE A 71 11.74 2.09 14.74
N PHE A 72 12.91 1.76 15.29
CA PHE A 72 14.15 1.66 14.53
C PHE A 72 14.11 0.42 13.62
N GLY A 73 14.62 0.57 12.42
CA GLY A 73 14.71 -0.52 11.44
C GLY A 73 13.64 -0.49 10.37
N ILE A 74 12.63 0.37 10.51
CA ILE A 74 11.63 0.55 9.48
C ILE A 74 12.13 1.63 8.51
N GLN A 75 12.35 1.24 7.25
CA GLN A 75 12.74 2.19 6.21
C GLN A 75 11.55 3.04 5.77
N ALA A 76 10.42 2.38 5.56
CA ALA A 76 9.19 3.03 5.13
C ALA A 76 8.00 2.17 5.48
N PHE A 77 6.86 2.80 5.66
CA PHE A 77 5.59 2.08 5.73
C PHE A 77 4.55 2.85 4.93
N SER A 78 3.55 2.12 4.41
CA SER A 78 2.49 2.71 3.58
C SER A 78 1.15 2.10 3.96
N PRO A 79 0.09 2.92 4.05
CA PRO A 79 -1.25 2.38 4.22
C PRO A 79 -1.70 1.68 2.94
N VAL A 80 -2.49 0.64 3.08
CA VAL A 80 -2.96 -0.18 1.97
C VAL A 80 -4.46 -0.36 2.07
N TYR A 81 -5.15 -0.13 0.94
CA TYR A 81 -6.54 -0.50 0.77
C TYR A 81 -6.63 -1.89 0.15
N LYS A 82 -7.65 -2.64 0.50
CA LYS A 82 -7.92 -3.95 -0.08
C LYS A 82 -9.26 -3.92 -0.79
N PHE A 83 -9.29 -4.38 -2.04
CA PHE A 83 -10.49 -4.40 -2.88
C PHE A 83 -10.66 -5.75 -3.57
N GLU A 84 -11.87 -5.99 -4.05
CA GLU A 84 -12.15 -7.13 -4.92
C GLU A 84 -11.39 -6.98 -6.24
N LYS A 85 -11.05 -8.12 -6.86
CA LYS A 85 -10.38 -8.13 -8.17
C LYS A 85 -11.39 -7.89 -9.29
N ASP A 86 -11.92 -6.69 -9.34
CA ASP A 86 -12.90 -6.27 -10.33
C ASP A 86 -12.49 -4.93 -10.89
N VAL A 87 -12.44 -4.80 -12.22
CA VAL A 87 -11.97 -3.60 -12.88
C VAL A 87 -12.82 -2.38 -12.50
N GLU A 88 -14.14 -2.53 -12.45
CA GLU A 88 -15.03 -1.43 -12.11
C GLU A 88 -14.85 -0.97 -10.66
N VAL A 89 -14.66 -1.93 -9.74
CA VAL A 89 -14.37 -1.62 -8.33
C VAL A 89 -13.06 -0.84 -8.23
N LEU A 90 -12.02 -1.28 -8.95
CA LEU A 90 -10.72 -0.62 -8.92
C LEU A 90 -10.77 0.77 -9.54
N LYS A 91 -11.52 0.96 -10.63
CA LYS A 91 -11.70 2.28 -11.26
C LYS A 91 -12.33 3.26 -10.28
N LYS A 92 -13.39 2.84 -9.60
CA LYS A 92 -14.04 3.67 -8.60
C LYS A 92 -13.12 3.96 -7.40
N ALA A 93 -12.36 2.96 -6.98
CA ALA A 93 -11.43 3.10 -5.86
C ALA A 93 -10.36 4.17 -6.16
N VAL A 94 -9.72 4.12 -7.33
CA VAL A 94 -8.70 5.12 -7.68
C VAL A 94 -9.31 6.51 -7.86
N GLN A 95 -10.54 6.60 -8.37
CA GLN A 95 -11.24 7.86 -8.49
C GLN A 95 -11.49 8.49 -7.10
N ASP A 96 -11.98 7.71 -6.15
CA ASP A 96 -12.26 8.17 -4.79
C ASP A 96 -10.98 8.58 -4.06
N ILE A 97 -9.92 7.78 -4.17
CA ILE A 97 -8.63 8.06 -3.53
C ILE A 97 -8.04 9.36 -4.08
N MET A 98 -8.00 9.50 -5.39
CA MET A 98 -7.40 10.68 -6.02
C MET A 98 -8.23 11.94 -5.80
N THR A 99 -9.56 11.82 -5.78
CA THR A 99 -10.42 12.96 -5.48
C THR A 99 -10.13 13.51 -4.07
N GLY A 100 -9.89 12.61 -3.11
CA GLY A 100 -9.54 13.03 -1.75
C GLY A 100 -8.15 13.65 -1.62
N LEU A 101 -7.23 13.33 -2.53
CA LEU A 101 -5.86 13.84 -2.50
C LEU A 101 -5.64 15.05 -3.41
N TYR A 102 -6.57 15.32 -4.32
CA TYR A 102 -6.39 16.31 -5.38
C TYR A 102 -6.20 17.73 -4.83
N ARG A 103 -5.27 18.44 -5.43
CA ARG A 103 -5.04 19.87 -5.28
C ARG A 103 -4.49 20.41 -6.60
N ASP A 104 -4.57 21.71 -6.79
CA ASP A 104 -4.08 22.34 -8.03
C ASP A 104 -2.61 22.01 -8.27
N GLY A 105 -2.31 21.57 -9.48
CA GLY A 105 -0.95 21.23 -9.87
C GLY A 105 -0.47 19.85 -9.44
N LEU A 106 -1.31 19.05 -8.76
CA LEU A 106 -0.94 17.70 -8.36
C LEU A 106 -0.66 16.83 -9.58
N THR A 107 0.45 16.08 -9.51
CA THR A 107 0.79 15.09 -10.53
C THR A 107 0.64 13.68 -9.96
N PHE A 108 0.35 12.71 -10.82
CA PHE A 108 0.17 11.33 -10.38
C PHE A 108 0.71 10.35 -11.41
N LYS A 109 0.83 9.12 -10.96
CA LYS A 109 1.22 7.99 -11.78
C LYS A 109 0.53 6.75 -11.22
N VAL A 110 0.12 5.83 -12.07
CA VAL A 110 -0.36 4.52 -11.68
C VAL A 110 0.72 3.49 -12.03
N THR A 111 1.14 2.71 -11.04
CA THR A 111 2.07 1.62 -11.22
C THR A 111 1.38 0.34 -10.82
N ALA A 112 0.96 -0.46 -11.80
CA ALA A 112 0.28 -1.72 -11.54
C ALA A 112 1.24 -2.88 -11.68
N LYS A 113 1.08 -3.87 -10.80
CA LYS A 113 1.82 -5.12 -10.82
C LYS A 113 0.83 -6.26 -10.65
N ARG A 114 0.98 -7.30 -11.45
CA ARG A 114 0.06 -8.43 -11.45
C ARG A 114 0.82 -9.72 -11.16
N SER A 115 0.48 -10.37 -10.06
CA SER A 115 0.94 -11.72 -9.78
C SER A 115 -0.09 -12.79 -10.15
N ASP A 116 -1.36 -12.39 -10.30
CA ASP A 116 -2.44 -13.26 -10.77
C ASP A 116 -2.58 -13.13 -12.29
N HIS A 117 -2.04 -14.09 -13.02
CA HIS A 117 -2.06 -14.09 -14.49
C HIS A 117 -3.44 -14.41 -15.08
N ASP A 118 -4.38 -14.85 -14.27
CA ASP A 118 -5.75 -15.09 -14.71
C ASP A 118 -6.60 -13.82 -14.70
N PHE A 119 -6.09 -12.73 -14.16
CA PHE A 119 -6.81 -11.46 -14.17
C PHE A 119 -6.95 -10.92 -15.59
N VAL A 120 -8.10 -10.31 -15.88
CA VAL A 120 -8.50 -9.91 -17.24
C VAL A 120 -7.56 -8.88 -17.89
N LEU A 121 -6.95 -8.02 -17.09
CA LEU A 121 -6.01 -6.99 -17.58
C LEU A 121 -4.58 -7.30 -17.13
N ASP A 122 -3.62 -7.05 -18.00
CA ASP A 122 -2.21 -7.09 -17.61
C ASP A 122 -1.80 -5.76 -16.96
N SER A 123 -0.54 -5.66 -16.51
CA SER A 123 -0.05 -4.48 -15.81
C SER A 123 -0.14 -3.21 -16.65
N ARG A 124 0.17 -3.30 -17.94
CA ARG A 124 0.10 -2.16 -18.86
C ARG A 124 -1.32 -1.70 -19.05
N GLU A 125 -2.23 -2.64 -19.28
CA GLU A 125 -3.66 -2.34 -19.46
C GLU A 125 -4.25 -1.73 -18.18
N LEU A 126 -3.84 -2.23 -17.00
CA LEU A 126 -4.25 -1.66 -15.71
C LEU A 126 -3.78 -0.22 -15.56
N ASN A 127 -2.52 0.06 -15.91
CA ASN A 127 -1.99 1.43 -15.83
C ASN A 127 -2.84 2.39 -16.67
N LEU A 128 -3.16 2.01 -17.89
CA LEU A 128 -3.97 2.83 -18.80
C LEU A 128 -5.41 2.97 -18.31
N THR A 129 -6.04 1.87 -17.95
CA THR A 129 -7.44 1.85 -17.54
C THR A 129 -7.66 2.67 -16.26
N LEU A 130 -6.83 2.47 -15.26
CA LEU A 130 -6.97 3.18 -13.98
C LEU A 130 -6.55 4.64 -14.10
N GLY A 131 -5.53 4.94 -14.91
CA GLY A 131 -5.15 6.31 -15.19
C GLY A 131 -6.27 7.09 -15.88
N ASN A 132 -6.90 6.49 -16.89
CA ASN A 132 -8.02 7.10 -17.58
C ASN A 132 -9.22 7.31 -16.65
N ALA A 133 -9.47 6.37 -15.73
CA ALA A 133 -10.53 6.51 -14.74
C ALA A 133 -10.32 7.75 -13.86
N VAL A 134 -9.07 8.05 -13.49
CA VAL A 134 -8.75 9.26 -12.72
C VAL A 134 -9.04 10.51 -13.55
N PHE A 135 -8.65 10.53 -14.83
CA PHE A 135 -8.92 11.67 -15.71
C PHE A 135 -10.42 11.92 -15.90
N ASP A 136 -11.25 10.88 -15.84
CA ASP A 136 -12.70 11.02 -15.99
C ASP A 136 -13.33 11.89 -14.88
N VAL A 137 -12.76 11.86 -13.68
CA VAL A 137 -13.27 12.65 -12.52
C VAL A 137 -12.41 13.87 -12.22
N LEU A 138 -11.16 13.88 -12.65
CA LEU A 138 -10.20 14.97 -12.43
C LEU A 138 -9.53 15.34 -13.75
N PRO A 139 -10.27 16.00 -14.67
CA PRO A 139 -9.75 16.25 -16.03
C PRO A 139 -8.53 17.17 -16.07
N ASP A 140 -8.31 17.97 -15.03
CA ASP A 140 -7.18 18.90 -14.99
C ASP A 140 -5.92 18.32 -14.34
N ILE A 141 -6.00 17.11 -13.78
CA ILE A 141 -4.84 16.47 -13.19
C ILE A 141 -3.83 16.06 -14.28
N LYS A 142 -2.55 16.08 -13.94
CA LYS A 142 -1.49 15.71 -14.87
C LYS A 142 -0.80 14.43 -14.44
N ALA A 143 -0.53 13.57 -15.43
CA ALA A 143 0.27 12.38 -15.22
C ALA A 143 1.75 12.73 -15.38
N GLN A 144 2.60 12.19 -14.51
CA GLN A 144 4.03 12.42 -14.55
C GLN A 144 4.77 11.12 -14.22
N MET A 145 5.59 10.65 -15.15
CA MET A 145 6.27 9.36 -15.01
C MET A 145 7.44 9.41 -14.04
N LYS A 146 8.13 10.55 -13.96
CA LYS A 146 9.26 10.73 -13.04
C LYS A 146 8.89 11.74 -11.95
N GLY A 147 9.05 11.33 -10.69
CA GLY A 147 8.82 12.19 -9.54
C GLY A 147 7.39 12.70 -9.40
N PRO A 148 6.35 11.87 -9.61
CA PRO A 148 4.98 12.33 -9.40
C PRO A 148 4.74 12.63 -7.92
N ASP A 149 3.80 13.54 -7.65
CA ASP A 149 3.40 13.83 -6.27
C ASP A 149 2.74 12.61 -5.63
N VAL A 150 1.95 11.86 -6.41
CA VAL A 150 1.28 10.64 -5.96
C VAL A 150 1.59 9.50 -6.91
N ASN A 151 2.09 8.41 -6.37
CA ASN A 151 2.26 7.16 -7.12
C ASN A 151 1.27 6.14 -6.58
N LEU A 152 0.21 5.88 -7.35
CA LEU A 152 -0.78 4.87 -7.01
C LEU A 152 -0.24 3.49 -7.38
N LYS A 153 0.22 2.76 -6.40
CA LYS A 153 0.70 1.39 -6.60
C LYS A 153 -0.48 0.44 -6.45
N VAL A 154 -0.70 -0.37 -7.48
CA VAL A 154 -1.78 -1.35 -7.51
C VAL A 154 -1.16 -2.73 -7.68
N GLU A 155 -1.56 -3.67 -6.84
CA GLU A 155 -1.07 -5.05 -6.92
C GLU A 155 -2.24 -6.00 -6.97
N ILE A 156 -2.29 -6.81 -8.04
CA ILE A 156 -3.33 -7.83 -8.21
C ILE A 156 -2.75 -9.18 -7.82
N ARG A 157 -3.25 -9.73 -6.75
CA ARG A 157 -2.86 -11.05 -6.25
C ARG A 157 -4.01 -12.04 -6.42
N ALA A 158 -3.74 -13.31 -6.14
CA ALA A 158 -4.75 -14.36 -6.29
C ALA A 158 -5.98 -14.12 -5.41
N GLU A 159 -5.78 -13.60 -4.21
CA GLU A 159 -6.86 -13.44 -3.23
C GLU A 159 -7.60 -12.09 -3.32
N ALA A 160 -6.94 -11.03 -3.80
CA ALA A 160 -7.55 -9.69 -3.82
C ALA A 160 -6.67 -8.69 -4.58
N ALA A 161 -7.16 -7.44 -4.71
CA ALA A 161 -6.38 -6.30 -5.19
C ALA A 161 -6.00 -5.39 -4.00
N TYR A 162 -4.81 -4.82 -4.07
CA TYR A 162 -4.26 -3.98 -3.01
C TYR A 162 -3.78 -2.64 -3.52
#